data_6d8de3483819f04214915c38c89f93ef
#
_entry.id   6d8de3483819f04214915c38c89f93ef
#
_cell.length_a   1.000
_cell.length_b   1.000
_cell.length_c   1.000
_cell.angle_alpha   90.00
_cell.angle_beta   90.00
_cell.angle_gamma   90.00
#
_symmetry.space_group_name_H-M   'P 1'
#
loop_
_entity.id
_entity.type
_entity.pdbx_description
1 polymer ?
#
loop_
_entity_poly.entity_id
_entity_poly.type
_entity_poly.pdbx_seq_one_letter_code
_entity_poly.pdbx_strand_id
1 'polypeptide(L)'
;MRKNPKTREQLAEDLLGRRYEELDAAEQRVLRRIASGTVIGPDADEVAALHAKLGDRLADKVAAVGGSWGFITAFGVVLMAWMLVNSRLLESMGLHPFDAYPYIFLNLMLSMLAAIQAPVIMMSQNRQADKDRIAARHDYEVNLRTQLEILRLHRRMDQLIEYMGTRSAAEAGEET
;
A
#
# COMPACT_ATOMS: atom_id res chain seq x y z
N MET A 1 0.77 15.74 -39.06
CA MET A 1 0.21 14.40 -39.28
C MET A 1 0.00 13.72 -37.93
N ARG A 2 -1.25 13.55 -37.45
CA ARG A 2 -1.53 12.74 -36.25
C ARG A 2 -1.31 11.28 -36.60
N LYS A 3 -0.21 10.65 -36.13
CA LYS A 3 -0.04 9.20 -36.24
C LYS A 3 -1.21 8.53 -35.50
N ASN A 4 -1.93 7.66 -36.19
CA ASN A 4 -3.00 6.82 -35.62
C ASN A 4 -2.48 6.13 -34.34
N PRO A 5 -3.24 6.11 -33.24
CA PRO A 5 -2.80 5.40 -32.04
C PRO A 5 -2.55 3.93 -32.39
N LYS A 6 -1.35 3.44 -32.06
CA LYS A 6 -0.99 2.03 -32.30
C LYS A 6 -1.93 1.13 -31.51
N THR A 7 -2.40 0.06 -32.12
CA THR A 7 -3.23 -0.92 -31.44
C THR A 7 -2.42 -1.66 -30.37
N ARG A 8 -3.08 -2.26 -29.38
CA ARG A 8 -2.44 -3.03 -28.30
C ARG A 8 -1.59 -4.19 -28.82
N GLU A 9 -2.02 -4.83 -29.92
CA GLU A 9 -1.30 -5.90 -30.59
C GLU A 9 0.01 -5.38 -31.20
N GLN A 10 -0.05 -4.25 -31.89
CA GLN A 10 1.14 -3.57 -32.44
C GLN A 10 2.10 -3.08 -31.34
N LEU A 11 1.56 -2.64 -30.20
CA LEU A 11 2.39 -2.25 -29.08
C LEU A 11 3.08 -3.45 -28.41
N ALA A 12 2.41 -4.60 -28.32
CA ALA A 12 2.98 -5.83 -27.80
C ALA A 12 4.16 -6.31 -28.65
N GLU A 13 3.98 -6.37 -29.93
CA GLU A 13 5.01 -6.80 -30.89
C GLU A 13 6.17 -5.77 -30.96
N ASP A 14 5.86 -4.48 -31.02
CA ASP A 14 6.86 -3.42 -31.08
C ASP A 14 7.68 -3.26 -29.79
N LEU A 15 7.08 -3.39 -28.59
CA LEU A 15 7.75 -3.10 -27.32
C LEU A 15 8.34 -4.35 -26.66
N LEU A 16 7.66 -5.48 -26.76
CA LEU A 16 8.03 -6.72 -26.07
C LEU A 16 8.50 -7.82 -27.00
N GLY A 17 8.29 -7.68 -28.34
CA GLY A 17 8.64 -8.72 -29.31
C GLY A 17 7.84 -10.02 -29.15
N ARG A 18 6.69 -9.93 -28.47
CA ARG A 18 5.77 -11.05 -28.17
C ARG A 18 4.36 -10.74 -28.67
N ARG A 19 3.58 -11.79 -28.93
CA ARG A 19 2.17 -11.62 -29.23
C ARG A 19 1.41 -11.19 -27.99
N TYR A 20 0.39 -10.35 -28.15
CA TYR A 20 -0.43 -9.86 -27.04
C TYR A 20 -1.06 -10.99 -26.20
N GLU A 21 -1.37 -12.12 -26.81
CA GLU A 21 -1.97 -13.30 -26.17
C GLU A 21 -0.99 -14.08 -25.27
N GLU A 22 0.32 -13.95 -25.54
CA GLU A 22 1.40 -14.62 -24.79
C GLU A 22 1.86 -13.81 -23.57
N LEU A 23 1.31 -12.62 -23.40
CA LEU A 23 1.68 -11.71 -22.32
C LEU A 23 0.91 -12.01 -21.04
N ASP A 24 1.57 -11.80 -19.90
CA ASP A 24 0.93 -11.89 -18.58
C ASP A 24 -0.20 -10.87 -18.44
N ALA A 25 -1.17 -11.19 -17.56
CA ALA A 25 -2.34 -10.35 -17.30
C ALA A 25 -1.99 -8.92 -16.85
N ALA A 26 -0.84 -8.72 -16.19
CA ALA A 26 -0.34 -7.40 -15.83
C ALA A 26 0.19 -6.63 -17.04
N GLU A 27 0.99 -7.26 -17.86
CA GLU A 27 1.52 -6.69 -19.12
C GLU A 27 0.40 -6.29 -20.07
N GLN A 28 -0.62 -7.16 -20.24
CA GLN A 28 -1.80 -6.87 -21.06
C GLN A 28 -2.59 -5.65 -20.53
N ARG A 29 -2.75 -5.51 -19.21
CA ARG A 29 -3.41 -4.36 -18.61
C ARG A 29 -2.66 -3.06 -18.86
N VAL A 30 -1.33 -3.08 -18.71
CA VAL A 30 -0.48 -1.91 -18.95
C VAL A 30 -0.53 -1.50 -20.41
N LEU A 31 -0.38 -2.44 -21.37
CA LEU A 31 -0.47 -2.15 -22.79
C LEU A 31 -1.84 -1.61 -23.19
N ARG A 32 -2.93 -2.13 -22.61
CA ARG A 32 -4.29 -1.63 -22.84
C ARG A 32 -4.42 -0.18 -22.39
N ARG A 33 -3.86 0.18 -21.23
CA ARG A 33 -3.85 1.54 -20.68
C ARG A 33 -2.98 2.50 -21.52
N ILE A 34 -1.82 2.04 -22.00
CA ILE A 34 -0.96 2.82 -22.90
C ILE A 34 -1.68 3.07 -24.22
N ALA A 35 -2.36 2.06 -24.80
CA ALA A 35 -3.11 2.19 -26.05
C ALA A 35 -4.30 3.15 -25.93
N SER A 36 -5.01 3.14 -24.78
CA SER A 36 -6.15 4.02 -24.51
C SER A 36 -5.77 5.43 -24.07
N GLY A 37 -4.49 5.69 -23.78
CA GLY A 37 -4.04 7.00 -23.25
C GLY A 37 -4.58 7.36 -21.87
N THR A 38 -5.19 6.39 -21.17
CA THR A 38 -5.77 6.61 -19.82
C THR A 38 -4.68 6.76 -18.78
N VAL A 39 -4.81 7.77 -17.95
CA VAL A 39 -3.97 8.01 -16.77
C VAL A 39 -4.23 6.93 -15.71
N ILE A 40 -3.25 6.67 -14.87
CA ILE A 40 -3.26 5.73 -13.74
C ILE A 40 -4.59 5.81 -12.98
N GLY A 41 -5.22 4.65 -12.73
CA GLY A 41 -6.49 4.55 -11.99
C GLY A 41 -6.38 5.03 -10.54
N PRO A 42 -7.50 5.07 -9.80
CA PRO A 42 -7.55 5.57 -8.43
C PRO A 42 -6.52 4.86 -7.55
N ASP A 43 -5.98 5.62 -6.61
CA ASP A 43 -4.98 5.15 -5.66
C ASP A 43 -5.50 3.90 -4.90
N ALA A 44 -4.62 2.94 -4.65
CA ALA A 44 -4.98 1.70 -3.96
C ALA A 44 -5.62 1.96 -2.59
N ASP A 45 -5.20 3.03 -1.91
CA ASP A 45 -5.78 3.47 -0.65
C ASP A 45 -7.21 3.99 -0.79
N GLU A 46 -7.53 4.67 -1.89
CA GLU A 46 -8.87 5.18 -2.16
C GLU A 46 -9.86 4.02 -2.41
N VAL A 47 -9.46 3.02 -3.19
CA VAL A 47 -10.26 1.82 -3.46
C VAL A 47 -10.47 1.00 -2.18
N ALA A 48 -9.43 0.83 -1.35
CA ALA A 48 -9.52 0.12 -0.08
C ALA A 48 -10.40 0.85 0.94
N ALA A 49 -10.35 2.20 0.96
CA ALA A 49 -11.18 3.02 1.85
C ALA A 49 -12.68 2.93 1.53
N LEU A 50 -13.04 2.80 0.25
CA LEU A 50 -14.44 2.68 -0.19
C LEU A 50 -15.08 1.36 0.28
N HIS A 51 -14.29 0.31 0.48
CA HIS A 51 -14.77 -1.03 0.89
C HIS A 51 -14.65 -1.30 2.39
N ALA A 52 -14.07 -0.37 3.17
CA ALA A 52 -13.88 -0.55 4.61
C ALA A 52 -15.22 -0.47 5.37
N LYS A 53 -15.60 -1.57 6.03
CA LYS A 53 -16.77 -1.65 6.92
C LYS A 53 -16.54 -0.83 8.19
N LEU A 54 -17.62 -0.46 8.90
CA LEU A 54 -17.52 0.28 10.16
C LEU A 54 -16.64 -0.42 11.21
N GLY A 55 -16.73 -1.76 11.30
CA GLY A 55 -15.90 -2.56 12.18
C GLY A 55 -14.41 -2.47 11.86
N ASP A 56 -14.06 -2.40 10.57
CA ASP A 56 -12.67 -2.31 10.12
C ASP A 56 -12.04 -0.96 10.51
N ARG A 57 -12.81 0.12 10.38
CA ARG A 57 -12.38 1.47 10.81
C ARG A 57 -12.21 1.58 12.31
N LEU A 58 -13.08 0.88 13.07
CA LEU A 58 -12.97 0.84 14.52
C LEU A 58 -11.73 0.05 14.95
N ALA A 59 -11.51 -1.12 14.36
CA ALA A 59 -10.34 -1.95 14.64
C ALA A 59 -9.02 -1.21 14.38
N ASP A 60 -8.93 -0.44 13.29
CA ASP A 60 -7.74 0.36 13.00
C ASP A 60 -7.51 1.48 14.02
N LYS A 61 -8.59 2.17 14.43
CA LYS A 61 -8.47 3.19 15.47
C LYS A 61 -8.02 2.59 16.80
N VAL A 62 -8.59 1.43 17.18
CA VAL A 62 -8.18 0.73 18.41
C VAL A 62 -6.72 0.30 18.33
N ALA A 63 -6.28 -0.26 17.20
CA ALA A 63 -4.90 -0.66 17.00
C ALA A 63 -3.93 0.54 17.02
N ALA A 64 -4.29 1.65 16.34
CA ALA A 64 -3.48 2.87 16.32
C ALA A 64 -3.35 3.53 17.70
N VAL A 65 -4.46 3.62 18.44
CA VAL A 65 -4.46 4.17 19.82
C VAL A 65 -3.69 3.24 20.75
N GLY A 66 -3.96 1.93 20.73
CA GLY A 66 -3.33 0.94 21.60
C GLY A 66 -1.81 0.82 21.37
N GLY A 67 -1.31 1.11 20.16
CA GLY A 67 0.10 1.17 19.85
C GLY A 67 0.79 2.52 20.14
N SER A 68 0.07 3.51 20.68
CA SER A 68 0.64 4.81 20.95
C SER A 68 1.31 4.90 22.32
N TRP A 69 2.44 5.61 22.39
CA TRP A 69 3.12 5.88 23.69
C TRP A 69 2.21 6.60 24.69
N GLY A 70 1.33 7.49 24.20
CA GLY A 70 0.37 8.20 25.06
C GLY A 70 -0.60 7.24 25.74
N PHE A 71 -1.12 6.25 25.01
CA PHE A 71 -1.98 5.23 25.57
C PHE A 71 -1.25 4.36 26.60
N ILE A 72 -0.05 3.89 26.27
CA ILE A 72 0.77 3.04 27.17
C ILE A 72 1.04 3.77 28.49
N THR A 73 1.44 5.03 28.41
CA THR A 73 1.71 5.84 29.60
C THR A 73 0.45 6.10 30.41
N ALA A 74 -0.65 6.51 29.76
CA ALA A 74 -1.92 6.75 30.43
C ALA A 74 -2.46 5.47 31.10
N PHE A 75 -2.36 4.35 30.41
CA PHE A 75 -2.77 3.05 30.93
C PHE A 75 -1.92 2.64 32.14
N GLY A 76 -0.59 2.83 32.07
CA GLY A 76 0.31 2.59 33.20
C GLY A 76 -0.04 3.45 34.43
N VAL A 77 -0.38 4.72 34.22
CA VAL A 77 -0.83 5.62 35.31
C VAL A 77 -2.14 5.12 35.94
N VAL A 78 -3.09 4.67 35.12
CA VAL A 78 -4.36 4.09 35.60
C VAL A 78 -4.11 2.83 36.42
N LEU A 79 -3.23 1.94 36.00
CA LEU A 79 -2.86 0.73 36.75
C LEU A 79 -2.18 1.07 38.08
N MET A 80 -1.25 2.02 38.07
CA MET A 80 -0.59 2.47 39.26
C MET A 80 -1.59 3.10 40.25
N ALA A 81 -2.49 3.94 39.76
CA ALA A 81 -3.55 4.54 40.59
C ALA A 81 -4.48 3.46 41.17
N TRP A 82 -4.86 2.44 40.36
CA TRP A 82 -5.66 1.33 40.86
C TRP A 82 -4.98 0.58 42.01
N MET A 83 -3.69 0.23 41.82
CA MET A 83 -2.91 -0.45 42.88
C MET A 83 -2.77 0.40 44.14
N LEU A 84 -2.55 1.70 43.98
CA LEU A 84 -2.46 2.62 45.15
C LEU A 84 -3.78 2.68 45.90
N VAL A 85 -4.90 2.85 45.22
CA VAL A 85 -6.23 2.93 45.83
C VAL A 85 -6.63 1.61 46.53
N ASN A 86 -6.18 0.45 46.00
CA ASN A 86 -6.50 -0.86 46.56
C ASN A 86 -5.34 -1.45 47.41
N SER A 87 -4.34 -0.64 47.75
CA SER A 87 -3.24 -1.05 48.61
C SER A 87 -3.60 -1.03 50.10
N ARG A 88 -2.78 -1.69 50.92
CA ARG A 88 -2.87 -1.65 52.40
C ARG A 88 -2.81 -0.22 52.99
N LEU A 89 -2.38 0.76 52.18
CA LEU A 89 -2.36 2.16 52.58
C LEU A 89 -3.78 2.66 52.85
N LEU A 90 -4.78 2.25 52.11
CA LEU A 90 -6.18 2.59 52.34
C LEU A 90 -6.77 1.86 53.55
N GLU A 91 -6.33 0.63 53.84
CA GLU A 91 -6.72 -0.12 55.02
C GLU A 91 -6.26 0.64 56.28
N SER A 92 -5.07 1.25 56.26
CA SER A 92 -4.57 2.06 57.40
C SER A 92 -5.38 3.34 57.66
N MET A 93 -6.15 3.78 56.65
CA MET A 93 -7.08 4.93 56.76
C MET A 93 -8.52 4.50 57.11
N GLY A 94 -8.75 3.21 57.43
CA GLY A 94 -10.07 2.67 57.78
C GLY A 94 -11.02 2.42 56.60
N LEU A 95 -10.50 2.43 55.39
CA LEU A 95 -11.25 2.14 54.15
C LEU A 95 -10.98 0.69 53.68
N HIS A 96 -12.03 -0.04 53.35
CA HIS A 96 -11.87 -1.40 52.79
C HIS A 96 -11.56 -1.32 51.31
N PRO A 97 -10.42 -1.87 50.83
CA PRO A 97 -10.11 -1.93 49.43
C PRO A 97 -11.08 -2.88 48.71
N PHE A 98 -11.53 -2.47 47.51
CA PHE A 98 -12.42 -3.27 46.67
C PHE A 98 -11.69 -4.48 46.09
N ASP A 99 -10.44 -4.31 45.67
CA ASP A 99 -9.62 -5.34 45.02
C ASP A 99 -8.26 -5.43 45.76
N ALA A 100 -8.29 -6.02 46.96
CA ALA A 100 -7.10 -6.22 47.75
C ALA A 100 -6.08 -7.14 47.07
N TYR A 101 -4.80 -7.03 47.46
CA TYR A 101 -3.77 -7.98 46.99
C TYR A 101 -4.27 -9.42 47.12
N PRO A 102 -4.20 -10.27 46.06
CA PRO A 102 -3.37 -10.16 44.86
C PRO A 102 -4.07 -9.53 43.62
N TYR A 103 -5.00 -8.61 43.77
CA TYR A 103 -5.65 -7.85 42.69
C TYR A 103 -6.34 -8.74 41.65
N ILE A 104 -7.21 -9.63 42.12
CA ILE A 104 -7.87 -10.65 41.29
C ILE A 104 -8.76 -10.01 40.22
N PHE A 105 -9.52 -8.96 40.61
CA PHE A 105 -10.38 -8.24 39.68
C PHE A 105 -9.57 -7.55 38.57
N LEU A 106 -8.50 -6.86 38.96
CA LEU A 106 -7.59 -6.24 37.97
C LEU A 106 -7.02 -7.25 37.00
N ASN A 107 -6.53 -8.40 37.49
CA ASN A 107 -5.97 -9.46 36.67
C ASN A 107 -7.00 -10.04 35.70
N LEU A 108 -8.25 -10.23 36.17
CA LEU A 108 -9.35 -10.68 35.32
C LEU A 108 -9.65 -9.67 34.20
N MET A 109 -9.72 -8.36 34.52
CA MET A 109 -9.97 -7.30 33.56
C MET A 109 -8.84 -7.20 32.51
N LEU A 110 -7.58 -7.29 32.95
CA LEU A 110 -6.43 -7.28 32.04
C LEU A 110 -6.44 -8.49 31.10
N SER A 111 -6.75 -9.67 31.62
CA SER A 111 -6.85 -10.90 30.82
C SER A 111 -7.98 -10.83 29.78
N MET A 112 -9.13 -10.29 30.16
CA MET A 112 -10.25 -10.07 29.24
C MET A 112 -9.90 -9.04 28.17
N LEU A 113 -9.25 -7.94 28.55
CA LEU A 113 -8.78 -6.92 27.60
C LEU A 113 -7.78 -7.51 26.60
N ALA A 114 -6.81 -8.29 27.09
CA ALA A 114 -5.82 -8.94 26.23
C ALA A 114 -6.49 -9.94 25.25
N ALA A 115 -7.45 -10.71 25.70
CA ALA A 115 -8.18 -11.66 24.87
C ALA A 115 -8.98 -11.00 23.72
N ILE A 116 -9.51 -9.78 23.95
CA ILE A 116 -10.23 -9.02 22.93
C ILE A 116 -9.25 -8.28 22.02
N GLN A 117 -8.17 -7.76 22.57
CA GLN A 117 -7.20 -6.94 21.83
C GLN A 117 -6.47 -7.74 20.73
N ALA A 118 -6.12 -8.99 20.99
CA ALA A 118 -5.38 -9.82 20.05
C ALA A 118 -6.11 -10.04 18.71
N PRO A 119 -7.40 -10.45 18.66
CA PRO A 119 -8.15 -10.56 17.41
C PRO A 119 -8.32 -9.21 16.68
N VAL A 120 -8.50 -8.11 17.41
CA VAL A 120 -8.66 -6.77 16.82
C VAL A 120 -7.38 -6.33 16.11
N ILE A 121 -6.22 -6.57 16.74
CA ILE A 121 -4.92 -6.27 16.12
C ILE A 121 -4.72 -7.15 14.88
N MET A 122 -5.05 -8.45 14.95
CA MET A 122 -4.93 -9.36 13.80
C MET A 122 -5.80 -8.91 12.62
N MET A 123 -7.03 -8.45 12.84
CA MET A 123 -7.89 -7.91 11.79
C MET A 123 -7.28 -6.68 11.12
N SER A 124 -6.71 -5.77 11.92
CA SER A 124 -6.01 -4.58 11.40
C SER A 124 -4.77 -4.96 10.59
N GLN A 125 -3.96 -5.91 11.07
CA GLN A 125 -2.77 -6.40 10.35
C GLN A 125 -3.14 -7.10 9.04
N ASN A 126 -4.16 -7.95 9.00
CA ASN A 126 -4.62 -8.60 7.78
C ASN A 126 -5.04 -7.56 6.73
N ARG A 127 -5.76 -6.53 7.16
CA ARG A 127 -6.18 -5.45 6.26
C ARG A 127 -5.00 -4.62 5.77
N GLN A 128 -4.01 -4.37 6.61
CA GLN A 128 -2.78 -3.71 6.18
C GLN A 128 -2.03 -4.56 5.14
N ALA A 129 -1.92 -5.87 5.36
CA ALA A 129 -1.31 -6.78 4.41
C ALA A 129 -2.06 -6.80 3.05
N ASP A 130 -3.38 -6.70 3.05
CA ASP A 130 -4.17 -6.61 1.80
C ASP A 130 -3.91 -5.28 1.07
N LYS A 131 -3.82 -4.17 1.78
CA LYS A 131 -3.43 -2.86 1.21
C LYS A 131 -2.03 -2.90 0.61
N ASP A 132 -1.06 -3.45 1.34
CA ASP A 132 0.32 -3.57 0.89
C ASP A 132 0.41 -4.43 -0.38
N ARG A 133 -0.40 -5.50 -0.47
CA ARG A 133 -0.48 -6.34 -1.67
C ARG A 133 -1.04 -5.58 -2.87
N ILE A 134 -2.05 -4.73 -2.65
CA ILE A 134 -2.63 -3.89 -3.72
C ILE A 134 -1.61 -2.84 -4.15
N ALA A 135 -0.95 -2.17 -3.21
CA ALA A 135 0.10 -1.19 -3.48
C ALA A 135 1.26 -1.80 -4.27
N ALA A 136 1.76 -2.97 -3.85
CA ALA A 136 2.83 -3.66 -4.57
C ALA A 136 2.46 -4.03 -6.02
N ARG A 137 1.20 -4.42 -6.27
CA ARG A 137 0.72 -4.65 -7.64
C ARG A 137 0.67 -3.37 -8.47
N HIS A 138 0.22 -2.29 -7.87
CA HIS A 138 0.17 -0.98 -8.52
C HIS A 138 1.58 -0.49 -8.86
N ASP A 139 2.54 -0.60 -7.93
CA ASP A 139 3.93 -0.25 -8.14
C ASP A 139 4.57 -1.07 -9.27
N TYR A 140 4.27 -2.37 -9.33
CA TYR A 140 4.71 -3.22 -10.42
C TYR A 140 4.16 -2.73 -11.77
N GLU A 141 2.86 -2.41 -11.87
CA GLU A 141 2.25 -1.89 -13.10
C GLU A 141 2.85 -0.53 -13.51
N VAL A 142 3.13 0.36 -12.56
CA VAL A 142 3.79 1.66 -12.82
C VAL A 142 5.21 1.46 -13.33
N ASN A 143 5.98 0.60 -12.68
CA ASN A 143 7.35 0.30 -13.08
C ASN A 143 7.41 -0.33 -14.48
N LEU A 144 6.54 -1.28 -14.76
CA LEU A 144 6.44 -1.91 -16.07
C LEU A 144 6.09 -0.87 -17.15
N ARG A 145 5.14 0.02 -16.87
CA ARG A 145 4.80 1.11 -17.79
C ARG A 145 5.99 2.02 -18.06
N THR A 146 6.73 2.40 -17.01
CA THR A 146 7.91 3.25 -17.15
C THR A 146 8.98 2.57 -18.02
N GLN A 147 9.22 1.29 -17.82
CA GLN A 147 10.16 0.51 -18.66
C GLN A 147 9.72 0.49 -20.14
N LEU A 148 8.43 0.26 -20.40
CA LEU A 148 7.89 0.26 -21.75
C LEU A 148 7.99 1.64 -22.44
N GLU A 149 7.75 2.73 -21.70
CA GLU A 149 7.94 4.09 -22.23
C GLU A 149 9.42 4.40 -22.52
N ILE A 150 10.35 3.94 -21.66
CA ILE A 150 11.79 4.05 -21.90
C ILE A 150 12.20 3.30 -23.18
N LEU A 151 11.75 2.05 -23.35
CA LEU A 151 12.00 1.28 -24.58
C LEU A 151 11.45 1.98 -25.81
N ARG A 152 10.28 2.60 -25.70
CA ARG A 152 9.67 3.38 -26.78
C ARG A 152 10.50 4.62 -27.13
N LEU A 153 11.06 5.29 -26.13
CA LEU A 153 11.94 6.44 -26.33
C LEU A 153 13.24 6.04 -27.01
N HIS A 154 13.88 4.96 -26.57
CA HIS A 154 15.10 4.43 -27.22
C HIS A 154 14.86 4.13 -28.70
N ARG A 155 13.81 3.42 -29.06
CA ARG A 155 13.49 3.15 -30.46
C ARG A 155 13.25 4.40 -31.29
N ARG A 156 12.65 5.43 -30.70
CA ARG A 156 12.51 6.72 -31.40
C ARG A 156 13.85 7.41 -31.61
N MET A 157 14.73 7.32 -30.61
CA MET A 157 16.11 7.84 -30.77
C MET A 157 16.86 7.10 -31.87
N ASP A 158 16.80 5.76 -31.90
CA ASP A 158 17.44 4.96 -32.94
C ASP A 158 16.95 5.36 -34.34
N GLN A 159 15.64 5.52 -34.51
CA GLN A 159 15.03 5.99 -35.78
C GLN A 159 15.50 7.41 -36.16
N LEU A 160 15.70 8.31 -35.21
CA LEU A 160 16.21 9.65 -35.48
C LEU A 160 17.69 9.61 -35.88
N ILE A 161 18.50 8.80 -35.22
CA ILE A 161 19.91 8.61 -35.55
C ILE A 161 20.06 8.03 -36.95
N GLU A 162 19.28 7.01 -37.29
CA GLU A 162 19.27 6.43 -38.65
C GLU A 162 18.85 7.44 -39.73
N TYR A 163 17.80 8.23 -39.43
CA TYR A 163 17.34 9.28 -40.32
C TYR A 163 18.40 10.37 -40.54
N MET A 164 19.09 10.80 -39.48
CA MET A 164 20.17 11.78 -39.59
C MET A 164 21.38 11.22 -40.36
N GLY A 165 21.72 9.94 -40.12
CA GLY A 165 22.81 9.29 -40.83
C GLY A 165 22.56 9.18 -42.33
N THR A 166 21.33 8.79 -42.72
CA THR A 166 20.94 8.69 -44.15
C THR A 166 20.93 10.08 -44.83
N ARG A 167 20.49 11.10 -44.12
CA ARG A 167 20.48 12.48 -44.63
C ARG A 167 21.88 13.03 -44.80
N SER A 168 22.78 12.86 -43.85
CA SER A 168 24.18 13.27 -43.94
C SER A 168 24.91 12.56 -45.08
N ALA A 169 24.63 11.27 -45.33
CA ALA A 169 25.21 10.56 -46.44
C ALA A 169 24.66 11.01 -47.82
N ALA A 170 23.39 11.45 -47.86
CA ALA A 170 22.82 12.01 -49.11
C ALA A 170 23.44 13.40 -49.44
N GLU A 171 23.58 14.25 -48.44
CA GLU A 171 24.21 15.59 -48.58
C GLU A 171 25.69 15.47 -49.01
N ALA A 172 26.47 14.51 -48.49
CA ALA A 172 27.84 14.26 -48.87
C ALA A 172 27.99 13.69 -50.29
N GLY A 173 26.96 12.98 -50.84
CA GLY A 173 26.93 12.45 -52.20
C GLY A 173 26.53 13.46 -53.28
N GLU A 174 25.94 14.60 -52.91
CA GLU A 174 25.61 15.69 -53.85
C GLU A 174 26.78 16.70 -54.08
N GLU A 175 27.80 16.69 -53.19
CA GLU A 175 28.98 17.58 -53.31
C GLU A 175 30.14 16.97 -54.16
N THR A 176 30.00 15.75 -54.66
CA THR A 176 31.01 15.10 -55.53
C THR A 176 30.51 14.94 -56.96
#